data_85e642bf4625fe850681b0f6d0c3a024
#
_entry.id   85e642bf4625fe850681b0f6d0c3a024
#
_cell.length_a   1.000
_cell.length_b   1.000
_cell.length_c   1.000
_cell.angle_alpha   90.00
_cell.angle_beta   90.00
_cell.angle_gamma   90.00
#
_symmetry.space_group_name_H-M   'P 1'
#
loop_
_entity.id
_entity.type
_entity.pdbx_description
1 polymer ?
#
loop_
_entity_poly.entity_id
_entity_poly.type
_entity_poly.pdbx_seq_one_letter_code
_entity_poly.pdbx_strand_id
1 'polypeptide(L)' 'MKQTDFEQLHQSKWQAFAKNVQALREGQPQPQAIEHFAQDYRGICQHLALAKQRGYSYPLIEELQQLALQGHQQF' A
#
# COMPACT_ATOMS: atom_id res chain seq x y z
N MET A 1 -9.10 11.50 -12.68
CA MET A 1 -7.61 11.53 -12.52
C MET A 1 -7.03 10.45 -13.40
N LYS A 2 -5.99 10.78 -14.16
CA LYS A 2 -5.29 9.78 -14.97
C LYS A 2 -4.45 8.86 -14.10
N GLN A 3 -4.27 7.61 -14.56
CA GLN A 3 -3.48 6.62 -13.82
C GLN A 3 -2.08 7.14 -13.49
N THR A 4 -1.40 7.79 -14.45
CA THR A 4 -0.05 8.32 -14.23
C THR A 4 -0.02 9.31 -13.07
N ASP A 5 -1.00 10.21 -13.01
CA ASP A 5 -1.11 11.18 -11.94
C ASP A 5 -1.38 10.51 -10.59
N PHE A 6 -2.24 9.49 -10.61
CA PHE A 6 -2.56 8.71 -9.42
C PHE A 6 -1.32 8.02 -8.87
N GLU A 7 -0.55 7.38 -9.74
CA GLU A 7 0.68 6.71 -9.34
C GLU A 7 1.70 7.70 -8.78
N GLN A 8 1.91 8.83 -9.47
CA GLN A 8 2.84 9.85 -9.00
C GLN A 8 2.46 10.40 -7.63
N LEU A 9 1.17 10.59 -7.39
CA LEU A 9 0.68 11.14 -6.14
C LEU A 9 0.89 10.19 -4.96
N HIS A 10 0.76 8.88 -5.18
CA HIS A 10 0.70 7.92 -4.08
C HIS A 10 1.87 6.93 -4.03
N GLN A 11 2.75 6.92 -5.03
CA GLN A 11 3.80 5.90 -5.12
C GLN A 11 4.74 5.91 -3.92
N SER A 12 5.09 7.07 -3.41
CA SER A 12 5.97 7.16 -2.25
C SER A 12 5.34 6.52 -1.00
N LYS A 13 4.03 6.66 -0.85
CA LYS A 13 3.30 6.02 0.25
C LYS A 13 3.29 4.50 0.11
N TRP A 14 3.11 4.01 -1.11
CA TRP A 14 3.12 2.56 -1.36
C TRP A 14 4.50 1.98 -1.08
N GLN A 15 5.56 2.66 -1.50
CA GLN A 15 6.93 2.22 -1.24
C GLN A 15 7.25 2.22 0.25
N ALA A 16 6.82 3.26 0.96
CA ALA A 16 7.01 3.34 2.41
C ALA A 16 6.26 2.21 3.11
N PHE A 17 5.04 1.91 2.68
CA PHE A 17 4.26 0.82 3.25
C PHE A 17 4.96 -0.53 3.02
N ALA A 18 5.46 -0.76 1.81
CA ALA A 18 6.19 -1.99 1.50
C ALA A 18 7.42 -2.17 2.41
N LYS A 19 8.16 -1.09 2.66
CA LYS A 19 9.30 -1.13 3.56
C LYS A 19 8.89 -1.41 5.01
N ASN A 20 7.76 -0.85 5.45
CA ASN A 20 7.24 -1.08 6.79
C ASN A 20 6.80 -2.53 6.97
N VAL A 21 6.17 -3.13 5.95
CA VAL A 21 5.83 -4.55 5.98
C VAL A 21 7.09 -5.40 6.10
N GLN A 22 8.12 -5.08 5.32
CA GLN A 22 9.38 -5.81 5.36
C GLN A 22 10.03 -5.72 6.74
N ALA A 23 10.04 -4.52 7.34
CA ALA A 23 10.60 -4.33 8.67
C ALA A 23 9.85 -5.13 9.73
N LEU A 24 8.51 -5.20 9.62
CA LEU A 24 7.69 -6.01 10.52
C LEU A 24 8.03 -7.50 10.39
N ARG A 25 8.23 -7.99 9.16
CA ARG A 25 8.61 -9.38 8.94
C ARG A 25 9.96 -9.71 9.54
N GLU A 26 10.89 -8.76 9.50
CA GLU A 26 12.24 -8.93 10.03
C GLU A 26 12.31 -8.69 11.55
N GLY A 27 11.21 -8.30 12.17
CA GLY A 27 11.17 -8.03 13.60
C GLY A 27 11.86 -6.74 14.01
N GLN A 28 12.04 -5.80 13.08
CA GLN A 28 12.74 -4.54 13.32
C GLN A 28 11.93 -3.33 12.85
N PRO A 29 10.65 -3.21 13.26
CA PRO A 29 9.83 -2.09 12.79
C PRO A 29 10.21 -0.79 13.51
N GLN A 30 10.07 0.32 12.79
CA GLN A 30 10.15 1.65 13.38
C GLN A 30 8.91 1.87 14.24
N PRO A 31 9.05 2.46 15.45
CA PRO A 31 7.88 2.71 16.31
C PRO A 31 6.79 3.52 15.63
N GLN A 32 7.16 4.52 14.82
CA GLN A 32 6.21 5.33 14.09
C GLN A 32 5.44 4.52 13.05
N ALA A 33 6.11 3.57 12.41
CA ALA A 33 5.47 2.70 11.43
C ALA A 33 4.42 1.82 12.08
N ILE A 34 4.70 1.29 13.28
CA ILE A 34 3.72 0.49 14.03
C ILE A 34 2.50 1.32 14.36
N GLU A 35 2.72 2.56 14.83
CA GLU A 35 1.65 3.44 15.26
C GLU A 35 0.67 3.75 14.14
N HIS A 36 1.16 3.94 12.92
CA HIS A 36 0.33 4.33 11.78
C HIS A 36 0.01 3.19 10.82
N PHE A 37 0.43 1.96 11.15
CA PHE A 37 0.33 0.84 10.21
C PHE A 37 -1.12 0.55 9.78
N ALA A 38 -2.05 0.53 10.74
CA ALA A 38 -3.46 0.24 10.42
C ALA A 38 -4.06 1.31 9.50
N GLN A 39 -3.72 2.58 9.75
CA GLN A 39 -4.18 3.69 8.92
C GLN A 39 -3.61 3.59 7.52
N ASP A 40 -2.31 3.30 7.41
CA ASP A 40 -1.64 3.14 6.13
C ASP A 40 -2.21 1.96 5.36
N TYR A 41 -2.49 0.86 6.04
CA TYR A 41 -3.13 -0.30 5.43
C TYR A 41 -4.49 0.05 4.82
N ARG A 42 -5.32 0.79 5.57
CA ARG A 42 -6.62 1.25 5.06
C ARG A 42 -6.45 2.12 3.83
N GLY A 43 -5.40 2.96 3.79
CA GLY A 43 -5.08 3.78 2.63
C GLY A 43 -4.78 2.92 1.41
N ILE A 44 -3.99 1.87 1.58
CA ILE A 44 -3.67 0.94 0.48
C ILE A 44 -4.97 0.29 -0.05
N CYS A 45 -5.84 -0.16 0.85
CA CYS A 45 -7.12 -0.77 0.45
C CYS A 45 -8.01 0.22 -0.32
N GLN A 46 -8.03 1.50 0.09
CA GLN A 46 -8.78 2.52 -0.62
C GLN A 46 -8.22 2.75 -2.02
N HIS A 47 -6.89 2.81 -2.14
CA HIS A 47 -6.24 2.98 -3.45
C HIS A 47 -6.53 1.80 -4.36
N LEU A 48 -6.54 0.59 -3.81
CA LEU A 48 -6.89 -0.61 -4.58
C LEU A 48 -8.32 -0.52 -5.10
N ALA A 49 -9.27 -0.14 -4.24
CA ALA A 49 -10.67 0.00 -4.62
C ALA A 49 -10.83 1.06 -5.71
N LEU A 50 -10.16 2.20 -5.58
CA LEU A 50 -10.20 3.27 -6.58
C LEU A 50 -9.62 2.81 -7.91
N ALA A 51 -8.49 2.10 -7.88
CA ALA A 51 -7.86 1.62 -9.11
C ALA A 51 -8.78 0.66 -9.86
N LYS A 52 -9.46 -0.23 -9.15
CA LYS A 52 -10.44 -1.15 -9.75
C LYS A 52 -11.63 -0.39 -10.31
N GLN A 53 -12.18 0.56 -9.56
CA GLN A 53 -13.35 1.33 -9.96
C GLN A 53 -13.07 2.15 -11.22
N ARG A 54 -11.87 2.72 -11.31
CA ARG A 54 -11.48 3.57 -12.45
C ARG A 54 -10.96 2.77 -13.64
N GLY A 55 -10.81 1.46 -13.49
CA GLY A 55 -10.32 0.60 -14.56
C GLY A 55 -8.86 0.83 -14.91
N TYR A 56 -8.03 1.14 -13.91
CA TYR A 56 -6.61 1.31 -14.13
C TYR A 56 -5.96 -0.02 -14.55
N SER A 57 -4.71 0.04 -15.00
CA SER A 57 -4.05 -1.13 -15.58
C SER A 57 -3.92 -2.28 -14.58
N TYR A 58 -3.92 -3.51 -15.11
CA TYR A 58 -3.78 -4.71 -14.30
C TYR A 58 -2.49 -4.73 -13.47
N PRO A 59 -1.32 -4.34 -14.01
CA PRO A 59 -0.10 -4.31 -13.19
C PRO A 59 -0.22 -3.45 -11.95
N LEU A 60 -0.89 -2.30 -12.04
CA LEU A 60 -1.10 -1.43 -10.88
C LEU A 60 -2.03 -2.09 -9.86
N ILE A 61 -3.14 -2.66 -10.33
CA ILE A 61 -4.09 -3.35 -9.45
C ILE A 61 -3.39 -4.51 -8.75
N GLU A 62 -2.59 -5.29 -9.47
CA GLU A 62 -1.84 -6.41 -8.94
C GLU A 62 -0.87 -5.94 -7.85
N GLU A 63 -0.14 -4.86 -8.09
CA GLU A 63 0.79 -4.30 -7.10
C GLU A 63 0.06 -3.92 -5.81
N LEU A 64 -1.07 -3.23 -5.94
CA LEU A 64 -1.84 -2.81 -4.77
C LEU A 64 -2.47 -4.00 -4.04
N GLN A 65 -2.92 -5.03 -4.78
CA GLN A 65 -3.42 -6.25 -4.17
C GLN A 65 -2.35 -6.96 -3.36
N GLN A 66 -1.12 -7.03 -3.87
CA GLN A 66 -0.02 -7.65 -3.15
C GLN A 66 0.33 -6.87 -1.89
N LEU A 67 0.35 -5.54 -1.97
CA LEU A 67 0.60 -4.72 -0.78
C LEU A 67 -0.48 -4.92 0.28
N ALA A 68 -1.74 -4.96 -0.13
CA ALA A 68 -2.85 -5.16 0.78
C ALA A 68 -2.77 -6.54 1.46
N LEU A 69 -2.44 -7.57 0.68
CA LEU A 69 -2.29 -8.93 1.22
C LEU A 69 -1.15 -9.00 2.23
N GLN A 70 0.01 -8.46 1.85
CA GLN A 70 1.18 -8.45 2.73
C GLN A 70 0.91 -7.68 4.02
N GLY A 71 0.21 -6.55 3.92
CA GLY A 71 -0.16 -5.77 5.09
C GLY A 71 -1.11 -6.54 6.00
N HIS A 72 -2.12 -7.20 5.42
CA HIS A 72 -3.09 -7.98 6.16
C HIS A 72 -2.42 -9.10 6.96
N GLN A 73 -1.39 -9.71 6.41
CA GLN A 73 -0.68 -10.82 7.06
C GLN A 73 0.08 -10.37 8.32
N GLN A 74 0.25 -9.07 8.54
CA GLN A 74 0.95 -8.53 9.70
C GLN A 74 0.03 -8.20 10.89
N PHE A 75 -1.28 -8.36 10.74
CA PHE A 75 -2.24 -8.12 11.82
C PHE A 75 -2.47 -9.32 12.70
#